data_7e67572ddfa8392605f0b86896dc5a42
#
_entry.id   7e67572ddfa8392605f0b86896dc5a42
#
_cell.length_a   1.000
_cell.length_b   1.000
_cell.length_c   1.000
_cell.angle_alpha   90.00
_cell.angle_beta   90.00
_cell.angle_gamma   90.00
#
_symmetry.space_group_name_H-M   'P 1'
#
loop_
_entity.id
_entity.type
_entity.pdbx_description
1 polymer ?
#
loop_
_entity_poly.entity_id
_entity_poly.type
_entity_poly.pdbx_seq_one_letter_code
_entity_poly.pdbx_strand_id
1 'polypeptide(L)'
;MDTARRAVFRHGLPRVREWAVWSLPRPLLALWSVVTCGYLVWTIAGAVRFHFRVSDVVLFAALVACGAFSVEMARRGRASEPAGVVKDVYAVWELPVVFLLPGLYALIVPAIRLTLTQWRVRRAPAYKRVYTVAAIGIAYGCARLVYMGLLPGHVDPRSYLWSHTSMWLVAAGSGAVAQWAVNQGLILAVFRLENPAASLRDELFSKEMLHNDATEGCAALLVAVGMTISSLTLIIALPLATLLQRSFRHAQLLNEARADAKTGLLNAATWEREASAEITRAVRTSSPLAVALLDLDRFKHINDTHGHLLGDDVLRAIAETMTGVLREYDLAGRFGGEEFVMLLPQTRATDAFRIAERVRAHIARLPIASPTGERVHVTASIGVAALDAGSSRELTELLAAADAALYRAKASGRDQVQMISTSRGLSAVRPSDDPDGDAGFWQGSQRRTVSVAAEPVFANAGHADGRPVGRPRRAGGVHACGGALQLPVEVADDPDGDESPEATSALAV
;
A
#
# COMPACT_ATOMS: atom_id res chain seq x y z
N MET A 1 -16.91 31.29 6.14
CA MET A 1 -16.59 30.53 4.91
C MET A 1 -16.44 31.40 3.64
N ASP A 2 -16.63 32.70 3.69
CA ASP A 2 -16.66 33.56 2.50
C ASP A 2 -15.42 34.47 2.29
N THR A 3 -14.59 34.61 3.28
CA THR A 3 -13.36 35.43 3.19
C THR A 3 -12.19 34.69 2.56
N ALA A 4 -12.08 33.36 2.72
CA ALA A 4 -11.04 32.55 2.10
C ALA A 4 -11.23 32.33 0.59
N ARG A 5 -12.47 32.38 0.09
CA ARG A 5 -12.77 32.30 -1.35
C ARG A 5 -12.40 33.57 -2.12
N ARG A 6 -12.41 34.74 -1.48
CA ARG A 6 -12.07 36.02 -2.12
C ARG A 6 -10.59 36.32 -2.24
N ALA A 7 -9.73 35.62 -1.44
CA ALA A 7 -8.28 35.79 -1.49
C ALA A 7 -7.63 35.11 -2.72
N VAL A 8 -8.23 34.03 -3.24
CA VAL A 8 -7.69 33.26 -4.37
C VAL A 8 -7.80 34.01 -5.73
N PHE A 9 -8.71 34.96 -5.85
CA PHE A 9 -8.92 35.72 -7.11
C PHE A 9 -8.10 37.01 -7.22
N ARG A 10 -7.31 37.38 -6.20
CA ARG A 10 -6.51 38.63 -6.23
C ARG A 10 -5.04 38.45 -6.60
N HIS A 11 -4.52 37.24 -6.63
CA HIS A 11 -3.20 36.98 -7.21
C HIS A 11 -3.39 36.63 -8.67
N GLY A 12 -3.02 37.55 -9.55
CA GLY A 12 -2.95 37.32 -11.00
C GLY A 12 -2.19 36.02 -11.28
N LEU A 13 -2.54 35.33 -12.38
CA LEU A 13 -1.86 34.09 -12.82
C LEU A 13 -0.35 34.24 -12.62
N PRO A 14 0.32 33.34 -11.88
CA PRO A 14 1.76 33.43 -11.65
C PRO A 14 2.46 33.54 -13.01
N ARG A 15 3.39 34.46 -13.11
CA ARG A 15 4.14 34.67 -14.36
C ARG A 15 4.75 33.35 -14.78
N VAL A 16 4.73 33.03 -16.07
CA VAL A 16 5.23 31.75 -16.62
C VAL A 16 6.65 31.41 -16.12
N ARG A 17 7.47 32.42 -15.81
CA ARG A 17 8.82 32.28 -15.24
C ARG A 17 8.83 31.78 -13.78
N GLU A 18 7.73 31.86 -13.05
CA GLU A 18 7.60 31.43 -11.64
C GLU A 18 6.99 30.03 -11.50
N TRP A 19 6.75 29.34 -12.62
CA TRP A 19 6.21 28.00 -12.58
C TRP A 19 7.24 27.02 -12.07
N ALA A 20 6.82 26.17 -11.13
CA ALA A 20 7.67 25.13 -10.52
C ALA A 20 8.29 24.15 -11.56
N VAL A 21 7.78 24.11 -12.79
CA VAL A 21 8.38 23.30 -13.87
C VAL A 21 9.81 23.72 -14.20
N TRP A 22 10.16 25.00 -14.03
CA TRP A 22 11.49 25.52 -14.34
C TRP A 22 12.56 25.16 -13.29
N SER A 23 12.15 24.65 -12.11
CA SER A 23 13.06 24.13 -11.11
C SER A 23 13.48 22.67 -11.36
N LEU A 24 12.91 22.01 -12.39
CA LEU A 24 13.26 20.64 -12.74
C LEU A 24 14.70 20.55 -13.29
N PRO A 25 15.42 19.43 -13.00
CA PRO A 25 16.69 19.12 -13.66
C PRO A 25 16.55 19.17 -15.20
N ARG A 26 17.57 19.65 -15.90
CA ARG A 26 17.55 19.79 -17.36
C ARG A 26 17.06 18.54 -18.13
N PRO A 27 17.52 17.30 -17.83
CA PRO A 27 17.05 16.13 -18.56
C PRO A 27 15.56 15.85 -18.31
N LEU A 28 15.07 16.10 -17.10
CA LEU A 28 13.66 15.94 -16.76
C LEU A 28 12.79 16.99 -17.44
N LEU A 29 13.26 18.24 -17.53
CA LEU A 29 12.61 19.31 -18.26
C LEU A 29 12.54 19.00 -19.76
N ALA A 30 13.61 18.45 -20.34
CA ALA A 30 13.63 18.02 -21.73
C ALA A 30 12.61 16.91 -22.01
N LEU A 31 12.56 15.86 -21.15
CA LEU A 31 11.57 14.80 -21.27
C LEU A 31 10.14 15.36 -21.15
N TRP A 32 9.89 16.21 -20.15
CA TRP A 32 8.60 16.87 -19.95
C TRP A 32 8.16 17.63 -21.19
N SER A 33 9.08 18.42 -21.77
CA SER A 33 8.81 19.23 -22.97
C SER A 33 8.51 18.37 -24.18
N VAL A 34 9.33 17.34 -24.45
CA VAL A 34 9.15 16.44 -25.59
C VAL A 34 7.80 15.70 -25.52
N VAL A 35 7.48 15.14 -24.36
CA VAL A 35 6.22 14.39 -24.16
C VAL A 35 5.02 15.33 -24.29
N THR A 36 5.06 16.51 -23.66
CA THR A 36 3.94 17.45 -23.68
C THR A 36 3.74 18.04 -25.08
N CYS A 37 4.80 18.48 -25.75
CA CYS A 37 4.71 19.01 -27.12
C CYS A 37 4.26 17.93 -28.12
N GLY A 38 4.81 16.71 -28.03
CA GLY A 38 4.39 15.60 -28.87
C GLY A 38 2.88 15.27 -28.72
N TYR A 39 2.39 15.25 -27.48
CA TYR A 39 0.98 15.08 -27.20
C TYR A 39 0.10 16.19 -27.80
N LEU A 40 0.52 17.45 -27.63
CA LEU A 40 -0.21 18.60 -28.19
C LEU A 40 -0.28 18.55 -29.72
N VAL A 41 0.85 18.29 -30.39
CA VAL A 41 0.90 18.14 -31.83
C VAL A 41 -0.04 17.03 -32.31
N TRP A 42 -0.01 15.87 -31.63
CA TRP A 42 -0.86 14.74 -31.99
C TRP A 42 -2.35 15.07 -31.80
N THR A 43 -2.70 15.72 -30.69
CA THR A 43 -4.08 16.12 -30.39
C THR A 43 -4.59 17.13 -31.40
N ILE A 44 -3.78 18.14 -31.79
CA ILE A 44 -4.13 19.12 -32.82
C ILE A 44 -4.32 18.44 -34.19
N ALA A 45 -3.41 17.54 -34.56
CA ALA A 45 -3.52 16.79 -35.83
C ALA A 45 -4.77 15.88 -35.84
N GLY A 46 -5.13 15.30 -34.69
CA GLY A 46 -6.36 14.54 -34.52
C GLY A 46 -7.62 15.39 -34.63
N ALA A 47 -7.59 16.61 -34.07
CA ALA A 47 -8.72 17.55 -34.13
C ALA A 47 -9.01 18.05 -35.56
N VAL A 48 -7.97 18.31 -36.37
CA VAL A 48 -8.14 18.71 -37.77
C VAL A 48 -8.83 17.66 -38.63
N ARG A 49 -8.63 16.39 -38.32
CA ARG A 49 -9.22 15.23 -39.03
C ARG A 49 -10.51 14.71 -38.40
N PHE A 50 -11.00 15.38 -37.39
CA PHE A 50 -12.14 14.88 -36.59
C PHE A 50 -13.47 15.13 -37.32
N HIS A 51 -14.29 14.07 -37.40
CA HIS A 51 -15.66 14.11 -37.90
C HIS A 51 -16.62 13.88 -36.73
N PHE A 52 -17.46 14.84 -36.49
CA PHE A 52 -18.44 14.83 -35.40
C PHE A 52 -19.60 13.88 -35.71
N ARG A 53 -19.90 12.98 -34.75
CA ARG A 53 -21.13 12.16 -34.76
C ARG A 53 -21.77 12.24 -33.38
N VAL A 54 -23.07 12.54 -33.32
CA VAL A 54 -23.82 12.66 -32.05
C VAL A 54 -23.75 11.38 -31.24
N SER A 55 -23.84 10.22 -31.89
CA SER A 55 -23.75 8.90 -31.24
C SER A 55 -22.43 8.72 -30.48
N ASP A 56 -21.31 9.20 -31.05
CA ASP A 56 -19.98 9.07 -30.43
C ASP A 56 -19.84 9.98 -29.22
N VAL A 57 -20.45 11.19 -29.29
CA VAL A 57 -20.48 12.13 -28.16
C VAL A 57 -21.29 11.57 -26.98
N VAL A 58 -22.47 11.00 -27.28
CA VAL A 58 -23.32 10.38 -26.25
C VAL A 58 -22.59 9.23 -25.56
N LEU A 59 -21.94 8.37 -26.35
CA LEU A 59 -21.19 7.24 -25.81
C LEU A 59 -19.97 7.70 -25.01
N PHE A 60 -19.25 8.70 -25.51
CA PHE A 60 -18.12 9.29 -24.78
C PHE A 60 -18.58 9.90 -23.45
N ALA A 61 -19.68 10.68 -23.46
CA ALA A 61 -20.21 11.28 -22.26
C ALA A 61 -20.65 10.22 -21.22
N ALA A 62 -21.25 9.11 -21.67
CA ALA A 62 -21.63 8.00 -20.80
C ALA A 62 -20.39 7.35 -20.13
N LEU A 63 -19.32 7.08 -20.89
CA LEU A 63 -18.07 6.51 -20.35
C LEU A 63 -17.38 7.49 -19.38
N VAL A 64 -17.33 8.76 -19.73
CA VAL A 64 -16.80 9.80 -18.84
C VAL A 64 -17.63 9.91 -17.55
N ALA A 65 -18.95 9.80 -17.63
CA ALA A 65 -19.83 9.81 -16.45
C ALA A 65 -19.56 8.58 -15.55
N CYS A 66 -19.39 7.39 -16.12
CA CYS A 66 -19.01 6.20 -15.37
C CYS A 66 -17.63 6.37 -14.69
N GLY A 67 -16.64 6.92 -15.41
CA GLY A 67 -15.34 7.25 -14.85
C GLY A 67 -15.43 8.29 -13.73
N ALA A 68 -16.22 9.34 -13.90
CA ALA A 68 -16.46 10.36 -12.88
C ALA A 68 -17.15 9.78 -11.62
N PHE A 69 -18.09 8.87 -11.80
CA PHE A 69 -18.72 8.14 -10.71
C PHE A 69 -17.68 7.29 -9.95
N SER A 70 -16.78 6.58 -10.65
CA SER A 70 -15.71 5.81 -10.03
C SER A 70 -14.75 6.70 -9.22
N VAL A 71 -14.40 7.91 -9.73
CA VAL A 71 -13.62 8.92 -8.99
C VAL A 71 -14.33 9.34 -7.71
N GLU A 72 -15.63 9.60 -7.77
CA GLU A 72 -16.41 10.01 -6.60
C GLU A 72 -16.55 8.90 -5.56
N MET A 73 -16.72 7.66 -6.01
CA MET A 73 -16.74 6.49 -5.11
C MET A 73 -15.38 6.28 -4.44
N ALA A 74 -14.29 6.43 -5.19
CA ALA A 74 -12.94 6.41 -4.64
C ALA A 74 -12.73 7.49 -3.56
N ARG A 75 -13.24 8.71 -3.81
CA ARG A 75 -13.15 9.82 -2.86
C ARG A 75 -13.89 9.53 -1.54
N ARG A 76 -15.13 9.00 -1.62
CA ARG A 76 -15.93 8.70 -0.42
C ARG A 76 -15.28 7.64 0.46
N GLY A 77 -14.57 6.68 -0.11
CA GLY A 77 -13.84 5.67 0.64
C GLY A 77 -12.56 6.18 1.31
N ARG A 78 -12.04 7.35 0.93
CA ARG A 78 -10.79 7.94 1.47
C ARG A 78 -10.98 8.84 2.69
N ALA A 79 -12.21 9.13 3.11
CA ALA A 79 -12.46 10.08 4.20
C ALA A 79 -11.87 9.68 5.56
N SER A 80 -11.35 8.45 5.68
CA SER A 80 -10.79 7.87 6.91
C SER A 80 -9.33 7.39 6.80
N GLU A 81 -8.59 7.67 5.69
CA GLU A 81 -7.29 7.02 5.44
C GLU A 81 -6.13 8.02 5.30
N PRO A 82 -4.92 7.68 5.81
CA PRO A 82 -3.69 8.43 5.54
C PRO A 82 -3.32 8.38 4.05
N ALA A 83 -2.49 9.31 3.60
CA ALA A 83 -2.19 9.63 2.20
C ALA A 83 -1.38 8.53 1.45
N GLY A 84 -1.92 7.32 1.31
CA GLY A 84 -1.34 6.25 0.49
C GLY A 84 -1.65 6.41 -1.01
N VAL A 85 -0.83 5.78 -1.87
CA VAL A 85 -1.07 5.69 -3.31
C VAL A 85 -2.13 4.62 -3.56
N VAL A 86 -3.37 5.03 -3.75
CA VAL A 86 -4.45 4.10 -4.13
C VAL A 86 -4.47 3.98 -5.65
N LYS A 87 -4.35 2.77 -6.15
CA LYS A 87 -4.52 2.47 -7.56
C LYS A 87 -6.01 2.52 -7.92
N ASP A 88 -6.34 3.42 -8.81
CA ASP A 88 -7.71 3.62 -9.29
C ASP A 88 -7.91 2.85 -10.61
N VAL A 89 -9.05 2.20 -10.78
CA VAL A 89 -9.40 1.34 -11.93
C VAL A 89 -10.01 2.18 -13.06
N TYR A 90 -9.21 3.05 -13.67
CA TYR A 90 -9.71 3.97 -14.70
C TYR A 90 -9.67 3.42 -16.12
N ALA A 91 -8.73 2.52 -16.42
CA ALA A 91 -8.61 1.94 -17.76
C ALA A 91 -9.86 1.16 -18.18
N VAL A 92 -10.66 0.68 -17.22
CA VAL A 92 -11.98 0.04 -17.48
C VAL A 92 -12.91 0.94 -18.29
N TRP A 93 -12.85 2.27 -18.06
CA TRP A 93 -13.70 3.24 -18.74
C TRP A 93 -13.00 3.92 -19.92
N GLU A 94 -11.68 4.02 -19.90
CA GLU A 94 -10.90 4.76 -20.88
C GLU A 94 -10.47 3.89 -22.09
N LEU A 95 -10.12 2.61 -21.89
CA LEU A 95 -9.78 1.73 -23.00
C LEU A 95 -10.95 1.47 -23.98
N PRO A 96 -12.22 1.34 -23.55
CA PRO A 96 -13.36 1.33 -24.47
C PRO A 96 -13.43 2.58 -25.36
N VAL A 97 -13.05 3.76 -24.84
CA VAL A 97 -12.94 4.98 -25.65
C VAL A 97 -11.89 4.80 -26.75
N VAL A 98 -10.72 4.21 -26.42
CA VAL A 98 -9.64 3.97 -27.37
C VAL A 98 -10.09 3.05 -28.52
N PHE A 99 -10.83 1.98 -28.22
CA PHE A 99 -11.19 0.96 -29.20
C PHE A 99 -12.45 1.27 -30.01
N LEU A 100 -13.44 1.92 -29.38
CA LEU A 100 -14.78 2.08 -29.97
C LEU A 100 -15.04 3.47 -30.56
N LEU A 101 -14.27 4.48 -30.18
CA LEU A 101 -14.48 5.87 -30.59
C LEU A 101 -13.36 6.38 -31.50
N PRO A 102 -13.58 7.48 -32.26
CA PRO A 102 -12.52 8.16 -32.99
C PRO A 102 -11.33 8.55 -32.13
N GLY A 103 -10.10 8.50 -32.68
CA GLY A 103 -8.85 8.66 -31.94
C GLY A 103 -8.70 9.95 -31.12
N LEU A 104 -9.38 11.03 -31.51
CA LEU A 104 -9.36 12.29 -30.74
C LEU A 104 -9.93 12.10 -29.32
N TYR A 105 -10.97 11.30 -29.16
CA TYR A 105 -11.55 11.02 -27.83
C TYR A 105 -10.55 10.31 -26.92
N ALA A 106 -9.76 9.39 -27.46
CA ALA A 106 -8.71 8.70 -26.72
C ALA A 106 -7.62 9.64 -26.19
N LEU A 107 -7.31 10.70 -26.96
CA LEU A 107 -6.34 11.72 -26.55
C LEU A 107 -6.91 12.68 -25.49
N ILE A 108 -8.22 12.96 -25.51
CA ILE A 108 -8.84 13.94 -24.61
C ILE A 108 -9.27 13.32 -23.26
N VAL A 109 -9.66 12.05 -23.21
CA VAL A 109 -10.23 11.44 -22.00
C VAL A 109 -9.32 11.53 -20.77
N PRO A 110 -7.96 11.40 -20.84
CA PRO A 110 -7.10 11.56 -19.69
C PRO A 110 -7.15 12.99 -19.11
N ALA A 111 -7.28 14.01 -19.94
CA ALA A 111 -7.38 15.39 -19.49
C ALA A 111 -8.64 15.64 -18.65
N ILE A 112 -9.79 15.10 -19.09
CA ILE A 112 -11.06 15.20 -18.36
C ILE A 112 -10.94 14.51 -17.00
N ARG A 113 -10.46 13.26 -16.96
CA ARG A 113 -10.29 12.50 -15.74
C ARG A 113 -9.36 13.19 -14.73
N LEU A 114 -8.16 13.59 -15.18
CA LEU A 114 -7.18 14.18 -14.28
C LEU A 114 -7.61 15.56 -13.78
N THR A 115 -8.41 16.32 -14.54
CA THR A 115 -9.05 17.55 -14.07
C THR A 115 -10.05 17.24 -12.96
N LEU A 116 -10.90 16.22 -13.12
CA LEU A 116 -11.82 15.77 -12.07
C LEU A 116 -11.06 15.29 -10.82
N THR A 117 -10.00 14.52 -10.99
CA THR A 117 -9.16 14.04 -9.88
C THR A 117 -8.48 15.20 -9.16
N GLN A 118 -7.97 16.20 -9.88
CA GLN A 118 -7.34 17.40 -9.30
C GLN A 118 -8.33 18.19 -8.42
N TRP A 119 -9.57 18.26 -8.85
CA TRP A 119 -10.60 19.01 -8.14
C TRP A 119 -11.19 18.25 -6.94
N ARG A 120 -11.37 16.95 -7.08
CA ARG A 120 -12.19 16.14 -6.16
C ARG A 120 -11.39 15.29 -5.19
N VAL A 121 -10.18 14.84 -5.57
CA VAL A 121 -9.45 13.81 -4.81
C VAL A 121 -8.14 14.34 -4.23
N ARG A 122 -7.20 14.77 -5.08
CA ARG A 122 -5.87 15.18 -4.65
C ARG A 122 -5.35 16.32 -5.50
N ARG A 123 -4.89 17.38 -4.86
CA ARG A 123 -4.19 18.46 -5.54
C ARG A 123 -2.74 18.06 -5.76
N ALA A 124 -2.27 18.19 -7.00
CA ALA A 124 -0.87 18.00 -7.35
C ALA A 124 -0.37 19.22 -8.14
N PRO A 125 0.94 19.49 -8.17
CA PRO A 125 1.50 20.58 -8.97
C PRO A 125 1.07 20.47 -10.43
N ALA A 126 0.71 21.60 -11.05
CA ALA A 126 0.13 21.63 -12.40
C ALA A 126 1.02 20.95 -13.45
N TYR A 127 2.35 21.14 -13.37
CA TYR A 127 3.28 20.53 -14.32
C TYR A 127 3.27 19.00 -14.27
N LYS A 128 3.11 18.40 -13.08
CA LYS A 128 2.97 16.94 -12.93
C LYS A 128 1.69 16.45 -13.60
N ARG A 129 0.58 17.15 -13.42
CA ARG A 129 -0.70 16.82 -14.08
C ARG A 129 -0.64 16.93 -15.58
N VAL A 130 -0.03 18.00 -16.10
CA VAL A 130 0.16 18.18 -17.55
C VAL A 130 0.98 17.04 -18.13
N TYR A 131 2.08 16.66 -17.48
CA TYR A 131 2.88 15.51 -17.91
C TYR A 131 2.07 14.21 -17.91
N THR A 132 1.33 13.93 -16.83
CA THR A 132 0.53 12.71 -16.71
C THR A 132 -0.56 12.63 -17.80
N VAL A 133 -1.26 13.76 -18.07
CA VAL A 133 -2.22 13.85 -19.20
C VAL A 133 -1.54 13.50 -20.51
N ALA A 134 -0.38 14.11 -20.77
CA ALA A 134 0.34 13.91 -22.01
C ALA A 134 0.86 12.47 -22.17
N ALA A 135 1.43 11.91 -21.11
CA ALA A 135 1.96 10.54 -21.11
C ALA A 135 0.85 9.49 -21.35
N ILE A 136 -0.26 9.59 -20.62
CA ILE A 136 -1.40 8.66 -20.80
C ILE A 136 -2.06 8.88 -22.17
N GLY A 137 -2.20 10.15 -22.62
CA GLY A 137 -2.75 10.45 -23.93
C GLY A 137 -1.91 9.87 -25.08
N ILE A 138 -0.57 9.97 -25.00
CA ILE A 138 0.34 9.31 -25.95
C ILE A 138 0.18 7.79 -25.90
N ALA A 139 0.12 7.20 -24.69
CA ALA A 139 -0.07 5.75 -24.54
C ALA A 139 -1.38 5.28 -25.20
N TYR A 140 -2.48 6.01 -25.02
CA TYR A 140 -3.75 5.71 -25.68
C TYR A 140 -3.70 5.94 -27.20
N GLY A 141 -3.00 6.97 -27.64
CA GLY A 141 -2.75 7.19 -29.08
C GLY A 141 -1.99 6.01 -29.70
N CYS A 142 -0.91 5.54 -29.06
CA CYS A 142 -0.15 4.37 -29.49
C CYS A 142 -1.02 3.10 -29.49
N ALA A 143 -1.81 2.87 -28.44
CA ALA A 143 -2.77 1.77 -28.39
C ALA A 143 -3.71 1.79 -29.59
N ARG A 144 -4.26 2.96 -29.91
CA ARG A 144 -5.15 3.13 -31.07
C ARG A 144 -4.43 2.84 -32.39
N LEU A 145 -3.19 3.28 -32.55
CA LEU A 145 -2.42 3.00 -33.78
C LEU A 145 -2.18 1.49 -33.94
N VAL A 146 -1.74 0.80 -32.88
CA VAL A 146 -1.53 -0.66 -32.92
C VAL A 146 -2.84 -1.38 -33.23
N TYR A 147 -3.91 -1.02 -32.52
CA TYR A 147 -5.24 -1.60 -32.73
C TYR A 147 -5.74 -1.44 -34.17
N MET A 148 -5.70 -0.22 -34.72
CA MET A 148 -6.15 0.06 -36.07
C MET A 148 -5.22 -0.52 -37.14
N GLY A 149 -3.92 -0.64 -36.85
CA GLY A 149 -2.94 -1.23 -37.77
C GLY A 149 -3.11 -2.73 -37.96
N LEU A 150 -3.73 -3.42 -36.97
CA LEU A 150 -4.03 -4.85 -37.05
C LEU A 150 -5.40 -5.15 -37.67
N LEU A 151 -6.27 -4.14 -37.75
CA LEU A 151 -7.56 -4.30 -38.41
C LEU A 151 -7.44 -4.03 -39.93
N PRO A 152 -8.24 -4.70 -40.79
CA PRO A 152 -8.31 -4.36 -42.21
C PRO A 152 -8.76 -2.90 -42.40
N GLY A 153 -8.14 -2.18 -43.33
CA GLY A 153 -8.39 -0.74 -43.53
C GLY A 153 -9.87 -0.40 -43.74
N HIS A 154 -10.29 0.71 -43.12
CA HIS A 154 -11.63 1.32 -43.24
C HIS A 154 -12.83 0.56 -42.66
N VAL A 155 -12.60 -0.38 -41.73
CA VAL A 155 -13.67 -1.11 -41.05
C VAL A 155 -14.17 -0.35 -39.83
N ASP A 156 -15.52 -0.29 -39.64
CA ASP A 156 -16.05 0.20 -38.37
C ASP A 156 -15.75 -0.83 -37.24
N PRO A 157 -15.01 -0.44 -36.18
CA PRO A 157 -14.60 -1.36 -35.13
C PRO A 157 -15.75 -2.09 -34.43
N ARG A 158 -16.93 -1.49 -34.40
CA ARG A 158 -18.11 -2.04 -33.71
C ARG A 158 -18.73 -3.18 -34.51
N SER A 159 -18.86 -3.01 -35.82
CA SER A 159 -19.43 -4.06 -36.69
C SER A 159 -18.43 -5.19 -36.94
N TYR A 160 -17.12 -4.89 -36.96
CA TYR A 160 -16.07 -5.87 -37.20
C TYR A 160 -15.97 -6.94 -36.10
N LEU A 161 -16.24 -6.58 -34.85
CA LEU A 161 -16.26 -7.55 -33.75
C LEU A 161 -17.16 -8.73 -34.01
N TRP A 162 -18.34 -8.53 -34.59
CA TRP A 162 -19.34 -9.57 -34.79
C TRP A 162 -18.97 -10.55 -35.88
N SER A 163 -18.26 -10.10 -36.91
CA SER A 163 -17.84 -10.94 -38.03
C SER A 163 -16.49 -11.61 -37.81
N HIS A 164 -15.60 -11.00 -36.99
CA HIS A 164 -14.21 -11.42 -36.81
C HIS A 164 -13.75 -11.26 -35.35
N THR A 165 -14.48 -11.85 -34.40
CA THR A 165 -14.29 -11.69 -32.95
C THR A 165 -12.85 -11.97 -32.49
N SER A 166 -12.24 -13.07 -32.99
CA SER A 166 -10.86 -13.42 -32.60
C SER A 166 -9.83 -12.37 -33.03
N MET A 167 -9.95 -11.87 -34.26
CA MET A 167 -9.06 -10.85 -34.80
C MET A 167 -9.22 -9.53 -34.06
N TRP A 168 -10.47 -9.16 -33.74
CA TRP A 168 -10.75 -7.96 -32.96
C TRP A 168 -10.14 -8.06 -31.54
N LEU A 169 -10.29 -9.21 -30.86
CA LEU A 169 -9.71 -9.43 -29.54
C LEU A 169 -8.19 -9.38 -29.57
N VAL A 170 -7.54 -9.96 -30.58
CA VAL A 170 -6.10 -9.88 -30.76
C VAL A 170 -5.66 -8.42 -30.97
N ALA A 171 -6.35 -7.69 -31.83
CA ALA A 171 -6.04 -6.29 -32.09
C ALA A 171 -6.21 -5.40 -30.85
N ALA A 172 -7.33 -5.56 -30.14
CA ALA A 172 -7.62 -4.79 -28.92
C ALA A 172 -6.69 -5.18 -27.77
N GLY A 173 -6.38 -6.47 -27.58
CA GLY A 173 -5.39 -6.95 -26.62
C GLY A 173 -4.00 -6.43 -26.90
N SER A 174 -3.55 -6.44 -28.17
CA SER A 174 -2.27 -5.87 -28.58
C SER A 174 -2.23 -4.36 -28.34
N GLY A 175 -3.34 -3.64 -28.58
CA GLY A 175 -3.48 -2.22 -28.25
C GLY A 175 -3.37 -1.96 -26.75
N ALA A 176 -4.01 -2.78 -25.91
CA ALA A 176 -3.92 -2.65 -24.45
C ALA A 176 -2.50 -2.91 -23.95
N VAL A 177 -1.80 -3.92 -24.48
CA VAL A 177 -0.39 -4.17 -24.15
C VAL A 177 0.50 -3.00 -24.59
N ALA A 178 0.27 -2.44 -25.78
CA ALA A 178 1.02 -1.28 -26.26
C ALA A 178 0.79 -0.05 -25.34
N GLN A 179 -0.44 0.19 -24.91
CA GLN A 179 -0.77 1.23 -23.93
C GLN A 179 0.02 1.03 -22.64
N TRP A 180 -0.04 -0.16 -22.09
CA TRP A 180 0.68 -0.51 -20.86
C TRP A 180 2.18 -0.28 -21.01
N ALA A 181 2.80 -0.81 -22.08
CA ALA A 181 4.24 -0.71 -22.32
C ALA A 181 4.71 0.75 -22.47
N VAL A 182 3.97 1.57 -23.23
CA VAL A 182 4.30 2.99 -23.40
C VAL A 182 4.14 3.75 -22.09
N ASN A 183 3.06 3.52 -21.37
CA ASN A 183 2.83 4.16 -20.06
C ASN A 183 3.93 3.82 -19.06
N GLN A 184 4.27 2.53 -18.90
CA GLN A 184 5.35 2.10 -18.00
C GLN A 184 6.72 2.61 -18.45
N GLY A 185 6.98 2.66 -19.76
CA GLY A 185 8.21 3.23 -20.31
C GLY A 185 8.38 4.71 -19.96
N LEU A 186 7.30 5.51 -20.06
CA LEU A 186 7.34 6.93 -19.72
C LEU A 186 7.48 7.17 -18.20
N ILE A 187 6.85 6.33 -17.37
CA ILE A 187 7.03 6.35 -15.91
C ILE A 187 8.48 6.01 -15.56
N LEU A 188 9.00 4.90 -16.10
CA LEU A 188 10.38 4.47 -15.87
C LEU A 188 11.40 5.54 -16.29
N ALA A 189 11.16 6.24 -17.41
CA ALA A 189 12.02 7.33 -17.87
C ALA A 189 12.10 8.46 -16.83
N VAL A 190 10.98 8.86 -16.24
CA VAL A 190 10.95 9.87 -15.17
C VAL A 190 11.74 9.43 -13.97
N PHE A 191 11.46 8.21 -13.45
CA PHE A 191 12.15 7.68 -12.26
C PHE A 191 13.66 7.56 -12.46
N ARG A 192 14.11 7.09 -13.62
CA ARG A 192 15.55 7.00 -13.95
C ARG A 192 16.24 8.35 -13.97
N LEU A 193 15.54 9.40 -14.41
CA LEU A 193 16.08 10.76 -14.42
C LEU A 193 16.04 11.42 -13.04
N GLU A 194 15.07 11.06 -12.18
CA GLU A 194 15.00 11.56 -10.79
C GLU A 194 16.01 10.85 -9.90
N ASN A 195 16.15 9.52 -10.02
CA ASN A 195 16.96 8.72 -9.11
C ASN A 195 17.76 7.62 -9.85
N PRO A 196 18.93 7.96 -10.45
CA PRO A 196 19.72 7.03 -11.26
C PRO A 196 20.21 5.78 -10.52
N ALA A 197 20.33 5.86 -9.18
CA ALA A 197 20.87 4.78 -8.33
C ALA A 197 19.80 3.79 -7.82
N ALA A 198 18.50 4.07 -7.98
CA ALA A 198 17.46 3.21 -7.46
C ALA A 198 17.25 1.95 -8.31
N SER A 199 17.12 0.79 -7.66
CA SER A 199 16.73 -0.48 -8.30
C SER A 199 15.21 -0.50 -8.48
N LEU A 200 14.72 0.13 -9.55
CA LEU A 200 13.29 0.30 -9.82
C LEU A 200 12.61 -0.94 -10.43
N ARG A 201 13.39 -1.99 -10.75
CA ARG A 201 12.88 -3.16 -11.44
C ARG A 201 11.85 -3.93 -10.59
N ASP A 202 12.11 -4.05 -9.30
CA ASP A 202 11.28 -4.84 -8.38
C ASP A 202 10.01 -4.07 -7.96
N GLU A 203 10.07 -2.75 -7.95
CA GLU A 203 8.97 -1.90 -7.54
C GLU A 203 7.94 -1.66 -8.67
N LEU A 204 8.41 -1.44 -9.93
CA LEU A 204 7.56 -1.19 -11.11
C LEU A 204 7.05 -2.46 -11.81
N PHE A 205 7.74 -3.59 -11.62
CA PHE A 205 7.40 -4.86 -12.25
C PHE A 205 7.07 -5.95 -11.23
N SER A 206 6.55 -5.57 -10.05
CA SER A 206 6.08 -6.55 -9.06
C SER A 206 4.97 -7.42 -9.67
N LYS A 207 4.96 -8.70 -9.31
CA LYS A 207 3.93 -9.65 -9.79
C LYS A 207 2.51 -9.17 -9.49
N GLU A 208 2.33 -8.50 -8.35
CA GLU A 208 1.05 -7.94 -7.93
C GLU A 208 0.60 -6.79 -8.83
N MET A 209 1.52 -5.89 -9.20
CA MET A 209 1.21 -4.76 -10.09
C MET A 209 0.84 -5.25 -11.49
N LEU A 210 1.61 -6.20 -12.03
CA LEU A 210 1.33 -6.80 -13.33
C LEU A 210 -0.02 -7.53 -13.35
N HIS A 211 -0.35 -8.27 -12.29
CA HIS A 211 -1.63 -8.96 -12.15
C HIS A 211 -2.81 -7.98 -12.12
N ASN A 212 -2.68 -6.90 -11.37
CA ASN A 212 -3.70 -5.85 -11.28
C ASN A 212 -3.90 -5.14 -12.62
N ASP A 213 -2.81 -4.79 -13.34
CA ASP A 213 -2.88 -4.15 -14.64
C ASP A 213 -3.53 -5.07 -15.68
N ALA A 214 -3.19 -6.37 -15.66
CA ALA A 214 -3.81 -7.36 -16.54
C ALA A 214 -5.31 -7.52 -16.24
N THR A 215 -5.70 -7.55 -14.96
CA THR A 215 -7.12 -7.67 -14.56
C THR A 215 -7.92 -6.45 -15.00
N GLU A 216 -7.37 -5.24 -14.83
CA GLU A 216 -7.98 -3.99 -15.29
C GLU A 216 -8.12 -3.97 -16.80
N GLY A 217 -7.10 -4.39 -17.54
CA GLY A 217 -7.13 -4.51 -19.00
C GLY A 217 -8.19 -5.50 -19.49
N CYS A 218 -8.30 -6.68 -18.88
CA CYS A 218 -9.33 -7.66 -19.17
C CYS A 218 -10.74 -7.11 -18.91
N ALA A 219 -10.96 -6.44 -17.78
CA ALA A 219 -12.24 -5.81 -17.47
C ALA A 219 -12.60 -4.73 -18.50
N ALA A 220 -11.64 -3.92 -18.93
CA ALA A 220 -11.83 -2.90 -19.96
C ALA A 220 -12.24 -3.52 -21.31
N LEU A 221 -11.60 -4.62 -21.71
CA LEU A 221 -11.96 -5.35 -22.94
C LEU A 221 -13.37 -5.93 -22.84
N LEU A 222 -13.76 -6.50 -21.70
CA LEU A 222 -15.13 -7.00 -21.49
C LEU A 222 -16.16 -5.88 -21.59
N VAL A 223 -15.89 -4.71 -21.02
CA VAL A 223 -16.76 -3.53 -21.17
C VAL A 223 -16.83 -3.09 -22.62
N ALA A 224 -15.69 -3.04 -23.34
CA ALA A 224 -15.66 -2.67 -24.76
C ALA A 224 -16.50 -3.64 -25.62
N VAL A 225 -16.35 -4.94 -25.41
CA VAL A 225 -17.17 -5.97 -26.10
C VAL A 225 -18.65 -5.80 -25.76
N GLY A 226 -18.99 -5.68 -24.48
CA GLY A 226 -20.38 -5.51 -24.04
C GLY A 226 -21.05 -4.28 -24.64
N MET A 227 -20.32 -3.18 -24.79
CA MET A 227 -20.82 -1.92 -25.38
C MET A 227 -21.11 -2.03 -26.89
N THR A 228 -20.50 -2.99 -27.61
CA THR A 228 -20.86 -3.25 -29.01
C THR A 228 -22.21 -3.97 -29.13
N ILE A 229 -22.62 -4.69 -28.07
CA ILE A 229 -23.93 -5.34 -27.99
C ILE A 229 -25.00 -4.31 -27.65
N SER A 230 -24.80 -3.58 -26.57
CA SER A 230 -25.70 -2.52 -26.10
C SER A 230 -25.01 -1.56 -25.16
N SER A 231 -25.30 -0.26 -25.28
CA SER A 231 -24.87 0.74 -24.31
C SER A 231 -25.43 0.50 -22.89
N LEU A 232 -26.52 -0.28 -22.77
CA LEU A 232 -27.08 -0.70 -21.47
C LEU A 232 -26.15 -1.59 -20.67
N THR A 233 -25.12 -2.19 -21.31
CA THR A 233 -24.07 -2.94 -20.63
C THR A 233 -23.35 -2.11 -19.55
N LEU A 234 -23.32 -0.77 -19.70
CA LEU A 234 -22.77 0.13 -18.68
C LEU A 234 -23.49 0.03 -17.33
N ILE A 235 -24.79 -0.32 -17.32
CA ILE A 235 -25.58 -0.50 -16.09
C ILE A 235 -25.03 -1.69 -15.29
N ILE A 236 -24.58 -2.75 -15.98
CA ILE A 236 -23.99 -3.94 -15.35
C ILE A 236 -22.48 -3.71 -15.08
N ALA A 237 -21.79 -3.04 -15.99
CA ALA A 237 -20.35 -2.78 -15.86
C ALA A 237 -20.02 -1.85 -14.68
N LEU A 238 -20.89 -0.89 -14.36
CA LEU A 238 -20.65 0.08 -13.29
C LEU A 238 -20.56 -0.56 -11.90
N PRO A 239 -21.52 -1.38 -11.43
CA PRO A 239 -21.37 -2.09 -10.16
C PRO A 239 -20.20 -3.07 -10.18
N LEU A 240 -19.93 -3.76 -11.29
CA LEU A 240 -18.81 -4.67 -11.40
C LEU A 240 -17.46 -3.94 -11.26
N ALA A 241 -17.27 -2.82 -11.92
CA ALA A 241 -16.07 -2.00 -11.80
C ALA A 241 -15.90 -1.43 -10.37
N THR A 242 -17.00 -1.04 -9.71
CA THR A 242 -16.96 -0.59 -8.30
C THR A 242 -16.59 -1.71 -7.33
N LEU A 243 -17.07 -2.93 -7.57
CA LEU A 243 -16.68 -4.11 -6.79
C LEU A 243 -15.20 -4.44 -6.99
N LEU A 244 -14.71 -4.41 -8.24
CA LEU A 244 -13.30 -4.61 -8.57
C LEU A 244 -12.42 -3.57 -7.86
N GLN A 245 -12.77 -2.31 -7.93
CA GLN A 245 -12.08 -1.22 -7.24
C GLN A 245 -12.08 -1.41 -5.72
N ARG A 246 -13.20 -1.84 -5.14
CA ARG A 246 -13.30 -2.16 -3.71
C ARG A 246 -12.42 -3.35 -3.34
N SER A 247 -12.36 -4.38 -4.17
CA SER A 247 -11.51 -5.57 -3.95
C SER A 247 -10.02 -5.21 -3.94
N PHE A 248 -9.55 -4.42 -4.93
CA PHE A 248 -8.16 -3.95 -4.96
C PHE A 248 -7.82 -3.09 -3.74
N ARG A 249 -8.71 -2.21 -3.34
CA ARG A 249 -8.53 -1.40 -2.14
C ARG A 249 -8.47 -2.26 -0.88
N HIS A 250 -9.35 -3.25 -0.75
CA HIS A 250 -9.35 -4.15 0.40
C HIS A 250 -8.04 -4.95 0.49
N ALA A 251 -7.54 -5.45 -0.64
CA ALA A 251 -6.25 -6.14 -0.70
C ALA A 251 -5.08 -5.22 -0.30
N GLN A 252 -5.10 -3.96 -0.77
CA GLN A 252 -4.09 -2.96 -0.42
C GLN A 252 -4.12 -2.62 1.07
N LEU A 253 -5.32 -2.40 1.64
CA LEU A 253 -5.49 -2.13 3.08
C LEU A 253 -5.01 -3.31 3.93
N LEU A 254 -5.28 -4.55 3.50
CA LEU A 254 -4.76 -5.73 4.17
C LEU A 254 -3.23 -5.80 4.12
N ASN A 255 -2.62 -5.43 3.00
CA ASN A 255 -1.16 -5.38 2.86
C ASN A 255 -0.55 -4.24 3.69
N GLU A 256 -1.13 -3.03 3.66
CA GLU A 256 -0.73 -1.92 4.52
C GLU A 256 -0.91 -2.26 6.02
N ALA A 257 -1.97 -3.00 6.37
CA ALA A 257 -2.21 -3.49 7.73
C ALA A 257 -1.30 -4.69 8.13
N ARG A 258 -0.52 -5.28 7.22
CA ARG A 258 0.41 -6.39 7.53
C ARG A 258 1.76 -5.91 8.01
N ALA A 259 2.20 -4.75 7.59
CA ALA A 259 3.50 -4.19 7.87
C ALA A 259 3.44 -3.07 8.92
N ASP A 260 4.50 -2.93 9.70
CA ASP A 260 4.73 -1.76 10.54
C ASP A 260 5.07 -0.55 9.67
N ALA A 261 4.37 0.55 9.85
CA ALA A 261 4.45 1.73 8.99
C ALA A 261 5.83 2.44 9.03
N LYS A 262 6.63 2.22 10.08
CA LYS A 262 7.96 2.86 10.23
C LYS A 262 9.09 2.02 9.64
N THR A 263 8.97 0.70 9.78
CA THR A 263 10.07 -0.23 9.46
C THR A 263 9.83 -1.08 8.23
N GLY A 264 8.57 -1.22 7.77
CA GLY A 264 8.20 -2.11 6.68
C GLY A 264 8.22 -3.60 7.03
N LEU A 265 8.67 -3.99 8.23
CA LEU A 265 8.61 -5.37 8.72
C LEU A 265 7.17 -5.78 9.04
N LEU A 266 6.93 -7.07 9.23
CA LEU A 266 5.63 -7.55 9.69
C LEU A 266 5.25 -6.87 11.02
N ASN A 267 4.00 -6.41 11.14
CA ASN A 267 3.50 -5.97 12.43
C ASN A 267 3.22 -7.18 13.34
N ALA A 268 3.06 -6.95 14.63
CA ALA A 268 2.88 -8.00 15.65
C ALA A 268 1.79 -9.02 15.27
N ALA A 269 0.60 -8.54 14.90
CA ALA A 269 -0.55 -9.41 14.58
C ALA A 269 -0.32 -10.29 13.34
N THR A 270 0.35 -9.77 12.33
CA THR A 270 0.67 -10.53 11.12
C THR A 270 1.79 -11.52 11.39
N TRP A 271 2.83 -11.10 12.09
CA TRP A 271 3.94 -11.96 12.44
C TRP A 271 3.47 -13.15 13.31
N GLU A 272 2.66 -12.91 14.36
CA GLU A 272 2.11 -13.97 15.22
C GLU A 272 1.29 -14.99 14.44
N ARG A 273 0.48 -14.54 13.49
CA ARG A 273 -0.32 -15.43 12.64
C ARG A 273 0.55 -16.30 11.74
N GLU A 274 1.54 -15.73 11.07
CA GLU A 274 2.45 -16.46 10.20
C GLU A 274 3.38 -17.38 10.99
N ALA A 275 3.89 -16.92 12.13
CA ALA A 275 4.71 -17.73 13.03
C ALA A 275 3.94 -18.95 13.58
N SER A 276 2.68 -18.79 13.95
CA SER A 276 1.83 -19.90 14.41
C SER A 276 1.63 -20.96 13.33
N ALA A 277 1.45 -20.53 12.06
CA ALA A 277 1.35 -21.44 10.92
C ALA A 277 2.67 -22.21 10.68
N GLU A 278 3.82 -21.53 10.73
CA GLU A 278 5.12 -22.17 10.57
C GLU A 278 5.50 -23.10 11.71
N ILE A 279 5.15 -22.79 12.95
CA ILE A 279 5.33 -23.69 14.10
C ILE A 279 4.48 -24.95 13.92
N THR A 280 3.23 -24.80 13.52
CA THR A 280 2.35 -25.96 13.23
C THR A 280 2.95 -26.83 12.13
N ARG A 281 3.53 -26.23 11.12
CA ARG A 281 4.25 -26.93 10.05
C ARG A 281 5.50 -27.65 10.58
N ALA A 282 6.34 -26.96 11.36
CA ALA A 282 7.56 -27.51 11.93
C ALA A 282 7.28 -28.73 12.82
N VAL A 283 6.25 -28.66 13.68
CA VAL A 283 5.81 -29.79 14.50
C VAL A 283 5.38 -30.96 13.62
N ARG A 284 4.58 -30.74 12.59
CA ARG A 284 4.10 -31.78 11.67
C ARG A 284 5.23 -32.45 10.88
N THR A 285 6.24 -31.67 10.47
CA THR A 285 7.38 -32.17 9.66
C THR A 285 8.57 -32.58 10.52
N SER A 286 8.45 -32.48 11.86
CA SER A 286 9.56 -32.70 12.79
C SER A 286 10.82 -31.90 12.43
N SER A 287 10.62 -30.67 11.96
CA SER A 287 11.70 -29.76 11.56
C SER A 287 12.10 -28.85 12.73
N PRO A 288 13.38 -28.53 12.91
CA PRO A 288 13.81 -27.56 13.91
C PRO A 288 13.32 -26.15 13.55
N LEU A 289 13.06 -25.31 14.54
CA LEU A 289 12.65 -23.92 14.37
C LEU A 289 13.14 -23.10 15.56
N ALA A 290 13.45 -21.83 15.36
CA ALA A 290 13.81 -20.94 16.45
C ALA A 290 13.06 -19.60 16.37
N VAL A 291 12.85 -19.00 17.53
CA VAL A 291 12.33 -17.64 17.71
C VAL A 291 13.41 -16.82 18.41
N ALA A 292 13.60 -15.58 17.96
CA ALA A 292 14.47 -14.62 18.62
C ALA A 292 13.74 -13.30 18.84
N LEU A 293 13.82 -12.77 20.06
CA LEU A 293 13.36 -11.45 20.43
C LEU A 293 14.56 -10.51 20.55
N LEU A 294 14.43 -9.33 19.96
CA LEU A 294 15.46 -8.31 19.93
C LEU A 294 14.88 -7.00 20.49
N ASP A 295 15.67 -6.35 21.31
CA ASP A 295 15.32 -5.04 21.89
C ASP A 295 16.54 -4.12 21.79
N LEU A 296 16.31 -2.86 21.40
CA LEU A 296 17.37 -1.87 21.25
C LEU A 296 17.77 -1.28 22.59
N ASP A 297 19.02 -1.44 22.93
CA ASP A 297 19.54 -0.98 24.21
C ASP A 297 19.47 0.54 24.33
N ARG A 298 18.81 1.02 25.38
CA ARG A 298 18.70 2.46 25.73
C ARG A 298 18.10 3.32 24.60
N PHE A 299 17.18 2.77 23.80
CA PHE A 299 16.57 3.49 22.68
C PHE A 299 15.85 4.78 23.12
N LYS A 300 15.21 4.76 24.29
CA LYS A 300 14.62 5.97 24.89
C LYS A 300 15.65 7.11 25.04
N HIS A 301 16.88 6.79 25.47
CA HIS A 301 17.94 7.80 25.59
C HIS A 301 18.33 8.39 24.22
N ILE A 302 18.34 7.60 23.16
CA ILE A 302 18.56 8.08 21.80
C ILE A 302 17.47 9.07 21.40
N ASN A 303 16.19 8.73 21.63
CA ASN A 303 15.06 9.62 21.38
C ASN A 303 15.13 10.93 22.19
N ASP A 304 15.44 10.81 23.48
CA ASP A 304 15.49 11.95 24.39
C ASP A 304 16.66 12.90 24.06
N THR A 305 17.77 12.37 23.52
CA THR A 305 18.98 13.16 23.20
C THR A 305 18.94 13.75 21.78
N HIS A 306 18.46 12.98 20.81
CA HIS A 306 18.57 13.32 19.37
C HIS A 306 17.22 13.54 18.68
N GLY A 307 16.12 13.36 19.41
CA GLY A 307 14.76 13.52 18.91
C GLY A 307 14.20 12.26 18.21
N HIS A 308 12.87 12.20 18.11
CA HIS A 308 12.14 11.06 17.57
C HIS A 308 12.39 10.80 16.07
N LEU A 309 12.78 11.81 15.30
CA LEU A 309 13.09 11.63 13.87
C LEU A 309 14.33 10.75 13.70
N LEU A 310 15.39 10.99 14.47
CA LEU A 310 16.57 10.12 14.45
C LEU A 310 16.23 8.71 14.97
N GLY A 311 15.39 8.62 16.00
CA GLY A 311 14.88 7.32 16.48
C GLY A 311 14.16 6.53 15.38
N ASP A 312 13.35 7.18 14.56
CA ASP A 312 12.68 6.55 13.43
C ASP A 312 13.68 6.08 12.34
N ASP A 313 14.75 6.85 12.08
CA ASP A 313 15.82 6.44 11.18
C ASP A 313 16.60 5.25 11.72
N VAL A 314 16.88 5.22 13.05
CA VAL A 314 17.46 4.05 13.72
C VAL A 314 16.58 2.82 13.52
N LEU A 315 15.30 2.89 13.79
CA LEU A 315 14.37 1.75 13.63
C LEU A 315 14.35 1.23 12.19
N ARG A 316 14.41 2.12 11.20
CA ARG A 316 14.47 1.75 9.78
C ARG A 316 15.78 1.05 9.44
N ALA A 317 16.91 1.59 9.88
CA ALA A 317 18.22 0.98 9.66
C ALA A 317 18.35 -0.42 10.30
N ILE A 318 17.74 -0.63 11.48
CA ILE A 318 17.64 -1.95 12.12
C ILE A 318 16.84 -2.92 11.26
N ALA A 319 15.68 -2.50 10.77
CA ALA A 319 14.83 -3.33 9.93
C ALA A 319 15.54 -3.75 8.63
N GLU A 320 16.23 -2.83 7.97
CA GLU A 320 17.04 -3.11 6.79
C GLU A 320 18.18 -4.08 7.10
N THR A 321 18.85 -3.90 8.25
CA THR A 321 19.91 -4.81 8.72
C THR A 321 19.37 -6.21 8.93
N MET A 322 18.23 -6.36 9.61
CA MET A 322 17.59 -7.65 9.83
C MET A 322 17.23 -8.32 8.50
N THR A 323 16.60 -7.60 7.60
CA THR A 323 16.21 -8.12 6.28
C THR A 323 17.43 -8.54 5.44
N GLY A 324 18.54 -7.79 5.53
CA GLY A 324 19.77 -8.11 4.82
C GLY A 324 20.53 -9.33 5.37
N VAL A 325 20.31 -9.68 6.63
CA VAL A 325 20.96 -10.84 7.29
C VAL A 325 20.10 -12.10 7.20
N LEU A 326 18.78 -11.95 7.24
CA LEU A 326 17.80 -13.03 7.23
C LEU A 326 17.60 -13.58 5.80
N ARG A 327 17.11 -14.82 5.72
CA ARG A 327 16.77 -15.48 4.46
C ARG A 327 15.35 -15.10 4.05
N GLU A 328 15.01 -15.28 2.77
CA GLU A 328 13.70 -14.96 2.23
C GLU A 328 12.50 -15.63 2.96
N TYR A 329 12.73 -16.82 3.52
CA TYR A 329 11.72 -17.58 4.26
C TYR A 329 11.77 -17.38 5.79
N ASP A 330 12.73 -16.61 6.32
CA ASP A 330 12.76 -16.18 7.71
C ASP A 330 11.75 -15.03 7.87
N LEU A 331 11.06 -14.97 9.02
CA LEU A 331 10.09 -13.91 9.27
C LEU A 331 10.68 -12.89 10.24
N ALA A 332 10.70 -11.63 9.82
CA ALA A 332 11.06 -10.50 10.67
C ALA A 332 9.82 -9.64 10.95
N GLY A 333 9.65 -9.23 12.21
CA GLY A 333 8.53 -8.40 12.65
C GLY A 333 8.96 -7.36 13.67
N ARG A 334 8.12 -6.31 13.81
CA ARG A 334 8.23 -5.35 14.89
C ARG A 334 7.00 -5.46 15.79
N PHE A 335 7.22 -5.71 17.07
CA PHE A 335 6.11 -5.86 18.03
C PHE A 335 5.64 -4.52 18.60
N GLY A 336 6.52 -3.54 18.67
CA GLY A 336 6.20 -2.18 19.11
C GLY A 336 7.42 -1.47 19.67
N GLY A 337 7.38 -0.13 19.80
CA GLY A 337 8.48 0.63 20.34
C GLY A 337 9.82 0.31 19.67
N GLU A 338 10.74 -0.25 20.42
CA GLU A 338 12.09 -0.69 20.07
C GLU A 338 12.26 -2.21 19.97
N GLU A 339 11.15 -2.95 19.98
CA GLU A 339 11.11 -4.42 20.05
C GLU A 339 10.88 -5.06 18.69
N PHE A 340 11.77 -5.96 18.32
CA PHE A 340 11.73 -6.73 17.06
C PHE A 340 11.71 -8.23 17.34
N VAL A 341 11.24 -8.99 16.37
CA VAL A 341 11.13 -10.45 16.49
C VAL A 341 11.54 -11.12 15.20
N MET A 342 12.17 -12.29 15.32
CA MET A 342 12.56 -13.13 14.19
C MET A 342 12.02 -14.55 14.40
N LEU A 343 11.49 -15.16 13.34
CA LEU A 343 11.24 -16.61 13.27
C LEU A 343 12.17 -17.20 12.24
N LEU A 344 12.86 -18.25 12.61
CA LEU A 344 13.89 -18.93 11.83
C LEU A 344 13.44 -20.39 11.57
N PRO A 345 12.66 -20.66 10.51
CA PRO A 345 12.25 -22.01 10.15
C PRO A 345 13.44 -22.87 9.77
N GLN A 346 13.34 -24.19 10.00
CA GLN A 346 14.36 -25.20 9.66
C GLN A 346 15.75 -24.88 10.24
N THR A 347 15.79 -24.16 11.38
CA THR A 347 17.05 -23.67 11.97
C THR A 347 17.22 -24.27 13.37
N ARG A 348 18.38 -24.91 13.58
CA ARG A 348 18.74 -25.49 14.88
C ARG A 348 19.21 -24.41 15.86
N ALA A 349 19.16 -24.69 17.15
CA ALA A 349 19.54 -23.78 18.23
C ALA A 349 20.91 -23.09 17.98
N THR A 350 21.94 -23.86 17.64
CA THR A 350 23.30 -23.33 17.39
C THR A 350 23.36 -22.37 16.21
N ASP A 351 22.59 -22.64 15.16
CA ASP A 351 22.56 -21.79 13.96
C ASP A 351 21.72 -20.55 14.20
N ALA A 352 20.62 -20.68 14.95
CA ALA A 352 19.81 -19.55 15.40
C ALA A 352 20.62 -18.56 16.23
N PHE A 353 21.43 -19.07 17.17
CA PHE A 353 22.33 -18.24 17.95
C PHE A 353 23.33 -17.50 17.05
N ARG A 354 23.93 -18.17 16.06
CA ARG A 354 24.87 -17.54 15.12
C ARG A 354 24.19 -16.47 14.25
N ILE A 355 22.95 -16.70 13.81
CA ILE A 355 22.17 -15.72 13.06
C ILE A 355 21.88 -14.51 13.94
N ALA A 356 21.41 -14.70 15.16
CA ALA A 356 21.15 -13.63 16.11
C ALA A 356 22.41 -12.82 16.43
N GLU A 357 23.54 -13.47 16.66
CA GLU A 357 24.83 -12.79 16.90
C GLU A 357 25.31 -12.01 15.67
N ARG A 358 25.06 -12.52 14.45
CA ARG A 358 25.36 -11.79 13.22
C ARG A 358 24.49 -10.54 13.10
N VAL A 359 23.18 -10.62 13.41
CA VAL A 359 22.29 -9.46 13.43
C VAL A 359 22.80 -8.45 14.47
N ARG A 360 23.06 -8.87 15.71
CA ARG A 360 23.58 -8.00 16.78
C ARG A 360 24.87 -7.29 16.33
N ALA A 361 25.82 -8.04 15.78
CA ALA A 361 27.11 -7.49 15.36
C ALA A 361 27.00 -6.50 14.20
N HIS A 362 26.01 -6.67 13.29
CA HIS A 362 25.76 -5.70 12.22
C HIS A 362 25.10 -4.44 12.80
N ILE A 363 24.15 -4.55 13.72
CA ILE A 363 23.53 -3.44 14.41
C ILE A 363 24.58 -2.57 15.12
N ALA A 364 25.49 -3.20 15.90
CA ALA A 364 26.54 -2.48 16.63
C ALA A 364 27.53 -1.73 15.70
N ARG A 365 27.55 -2.05 14.41
CA ARG A 365 28.41 -1.40 13.40
C ARG A 365 27.68 -0.42 12.50
N LEU A 366 26.39 -0.20 12.70
CA LEU A 366 25.60 0.72 11.86
C LEU A 366 26.20 2.13 11.88
N PRO A 367 26.42 2.74 10.72
CA PRO A 367 26.96 4.11 10.63
C PRO A 367 25.81 5.15 10.76
N ILE A 368 25.19 5.23 11.93
CA ILE A 368 24.12 6.19 12.18
C ILE A 368 24.75 7.51 12.61
N ALA A 369 24.41 8.59 11.93
CA ALA A 369 24.85 9.94 12.26
C ALA A 369 23.66 10.81 12.71
N SER A 370 23.86 11.60 13.76
CA SER A 370 22.89 12.62 14.16
C SER A 370 22.84 13.77 13.13
N PRO A 371 21.81 14.61 13.13
CA PRO A 371 21.75 15.81 12.28
C PRO A 371 22.95 16.76 12.46
N THR A 372 23.64 16.68 13.60
CA THR A 372 24.87 17.44 13.89
C THR A 372 26.14 16.77 13.40
N GLY A 373 26.06 15.59 12.75
CA GLY A 373 27.21 14.84 12.26
C GLY A 373 27.90 13.96 13.31
N GLU A 374 27.38 13.88 14.53
CA GLU A 374 27.88 13.00 15.59
C GLU A 374 27.47 11.55 15.31
N ARG A 375 28.37 10.59 15.53
CA ARG A 375 28.04 9.16 15.39
C ARG A 375 27.24 8.69 16.60
N VAL A 376 26.07 8.12 16.31
CA VAL A 376 25.20 7.51 17.33
C VAL A 376 25.47 6.00 17.34
N HIS A 377 25.91 5.50 18.49
CA HIS A 377 26.17 4.08 18.70
C HIS A 377 24.88 3.40 19.19
N VAL A 378 24.44 2.39 18.45
CA VAL A 378 23.24 1.60 18.77
C VAL A 378 23.64 0.16 19.02
N THR A 379 23.19 -0.43 20.10
CA THR A 379 23.35 -1.85 20.39
C THR A 379 22.00 -2.51 20.62
N ALA A 380 21.97 -3.84 20.57
CA ALA A 380 20.77 -4.62 20.79
C ALA A 380 21.05 -5.82 21.69
N SER A 381 20.13 -6.12 22.59
CA SER A 381 20.09 -7.36 23.34
C SER A 381 19.13 -8.33 22.64
N ILE A 382 19.51 -9.61 22.54
CA ILE A 382 18.72 -10.62 21.83
C ILE A 382 18.56 -11.87 22.69
N GLY A 383 17.32 -12.33 22.80
CA GLY A 383 16.97 -13.60 23.43
C GLY A 383 16.50 -14.63 22.41
N VAL A 384 17.08 -15.82 22.43
CA VAL A 384 16.79 -16.91 21.49
C VAL A 384 16.17 -18.10 22.20
N ALA A 385 15.09 -18.64 21.63
CA ALA A 385 14.50 -19.92 22.01
C ALA A 385 14.36 -20.82 20.78
N ALA A 386 14.73 -22.08 20.91
CA ALA A 386 14.67 -23.06 19.83
C ALA A 386 13.70 -24.20 20.15
N LEU A 387 12.98 -24.63 19.11
CA LEU A 387 12.17 -25.83 19.07
C LEU A 387 12.99 -26.93 18.43
N ASP A 388 13.33 -27.95 19.21
CA ASP A 388 14.02 -29.14 18.68
C ASP A 388 13.06 -30.01 17.85
N ALA A 389 13.63 -30.73 16.89
CA ALA A 389 12.88 -31.64 16.03
C ALA A 389 12.12 -32.68 16.87
N GLY A 390 10.83 -32.84 16.60
CA GLY A 390 9.96 -33.76 17.31
C GLY A 390 9.39 -33.26 18.66
N SER A 391 9.72 -32.00 19.04
CA SER A 391 9.09 -31.34 20.21
C SER A 391 7.76 -30.72 19.81
N SER A 392 6.79 -30.69 20.72
CA SER A 392 5.51 -30.01 20.57
C SER A 392 5.48 -28.83 21.54
N ARG A 393 5.50 -27.61 21.00
CA ARG A 393 5.33 -26.37 21.77
C ARG A 393 4.49 -25.38 21.03
N GLU A 394 3.79 -24.56 21.77
CA GLU A 394 3.04 -23.43 21.21
C GLU A 394 3.93 -22.20 21.04
N LEU A 395 3.54 -21.30 20.13
CA LEU A 395 4.23 -20.03 19.91
C LEU A 395 4.43 -19.25 21.22
N THR A 396 3.42 -19.24 22.08
CA THR A 396 3.42 -18.57 23.38
C THR A 396 4.56 -19.04 24.29
N GLU A 397 4.82 -20.34 24.31
CA GLU A 397 5.92 -20.92 25.13
C GLU A 397 7.29 -20.56 24.57
N LEU A 398 7.43 -20.53 23.24
CA LEU A 398 8.69 -20.13 22.59
C LEU A 398 8.97 -18.65 22.81
N LEU A 399 7.95 -17.80 22.70
CA LEU A 399 8.08 -16.36 22.98
C LEU A 399 8.45 -16.11 24.44
N ALA A 400 7.80 -16.80 25.40
CA ALA A 400 8.15 -16.67 26.80
C ALA A 400 9.58 -17.12 27.11
N ALA A 401 10.06 -18.19 26.45
CA ALA A 401 11.45 -18.64 26.60
C ALA A 401 12.45 -17.64 25.99
N ALA A 402 12.13 -17.05 24.83
CA ALA A 402 12.94 -16.01 24.20
C ALA A 402 12.98 -14.73 25.05
N ASP A 403 11.84 -14.34 25.65
CA ASP A 403 11.74 -13.18 26.55
C ASP A 403 12.61 -13.38 27.81
N ALA A 404 12.54 -14.55 28.45
CA ALA A 404 13.41 -14.87 29.57
C ALA A 404 14.91 -14.88 29.20
N ALA A 405 15.26 -15.23 27.96
CA ALA A 405 16.63 -15.11 27.43
C ALA A 405 17.01 -13.65 27.19
N LEU A 406 16.12 -12.85 26.63
CA LEU A 406 16.32 -11.42 26.39
C LEU A 406 16.54 -10.66 27.72
N TYR A 407 15.70 -10.96 28.71
CA TYR A 407 15.88 -10.39 30.05
C TYR A 407 17.28 -10.67 30.61
N ARG A 408 17.79 -11.92 30.47
CA ARG A 408 19.15 -12.27 30.89
C ARG A 408 20.22 -11.51 30.09
N ALA A 409 20.02 -11.30 28.81
CA ALA A 409 20.92 -10.51 27.98
C ALA A 409 20.99 -9.06 28.50
N LYS A 410 19.85 -8.44 28.82
CA LYS A 410 19.78 -7.10 29.39
C LYS A 410 20.47 -7.04 30.78
N ALA A 411 20.18 -8.01 31.65
CA ALA A 411 20.74 -8.08 33.01
C ALA A 411 22.25 -8.35 33.04
N SER A 412 22.79 -9.07 32.06
CA SER A 412 24.23 -9.43 31.98
C SER A 412 25.10 -8.37 31.28
N GLY A 413 24.59 -7.16 31.07
CA GLY A 413 25.37 -6.05 30.53
C GLY A 413 24.94 -5.54 29.16
N ARG A 414 23.85 -6.05 28.59
CA ARG A 414 23.32 -5.68 27.27
C ARG A 414 24.27 -6.05 26.12
N ASP A 415 23.98 -5.62 24.89
CA ASP A 415 24.76 -5.87 23.67
C ASP A 415 25.25 -7.31 23.56
N GLN A 416 24.36 -8.27 23.72
CA GLN A 416 24.67 -9.69 23.68
C GLN A 416 23.45 -10.55 23.31
N VAL A 417 23.75 -11.77 22.88
CA VAL A 417 22.74 -12.82 22.63
C VAL A 417 22.73 -13.81 23.80
N GLN A 418 21.55 -14.10 24.31
CA GLN A 418 21.35 -15.18 25.28
C GLN A 418 20.37 -16.21 24.70
N MET A 419 20.58 -17.47 25.04
CA MET A 419 19.73 -18.57 24.58
C MET A 419 19.27 -19.45 25.73
N ILE A 420 18.02 -19.87 25.70
CA ILE A 420 17.50 -20.92 26.54
C ILE A 420 17.33 -22.18 25.69
N SER A 421 18.08 -23.23 26.03
CA SER A 421 17.83 -24.55 25.48
C SER A 421 16.67 -25.18 26.22
N THR A 422 15.62 -25.53 25.50
CA THR A 422 14.36 -26.00 26.04
C THR A 422 14.35 -27.51 26.40
N SER A 423 15.51 -28.18 26.35
CA SER A 423 15.66 -29.60 26.69
C SER A 423 15.59 -29.92 28.17
N ARG A 424 15.56 -28.93 29.07
CA ARG A 424 15.32 -29.11 30.53
C ARG A 424 14.22 -28.13 30.97
N GLY A 425 13.22 -28.69 31.68
CA GLY A 425 12.03 -27.97 32.13
C GLY A 425 12.30 -26.59 32.72
N LEU A 426 11.51 -25.62 32.33
CA LEU A 426 11.45 -24.28 32.89
C LEU A 426 11.12 -24.35 34.38
N SER A 427 12.12 -24.20 35.25
CA SER A 427 11.87 -23.69 36.59
C SER A 427 11.44 -22.24 36.45
N ALA A 428 10.22 -21.94 36.84
CA ALA A 428 9.64 -20.59 36.77
C ALA A 428 10.55 -19.62 37.55
N VAL A 429 11.29 -18.79 36.82
CA VAL A 429 11.94 -17.60 37.36
C VAL A 429 10.86 -16.54 37.46
N ARG A 430 10.43 -16.23 38.68
CA ARG A 430 9.59 -15.05 38.95
C ARG A 430 10.42 -13.80 38.69
N PRO A 431 9.90 -12.79 37.96
CA PRO A 431 10.52 -11.50 37.84
C PRO A 431 10.59 -10.85 39.22
N SER A 432 11.76 -10.56 39.73
CA SER A 432 11.95 -9.68 40.88
C SER A 432 11.97 -8.25 40.40
N ASP A 433 11.37 -7.37 41.16
CA ASP A 433 11.19 -5.94 40.98
C ASP A 433 12.39 -5.25 40.31
N ASP A 434 12.18 -4.75 39.10
CA ASP A 434 13.14 -3.91 38.40
C ASP A 434 12.79 -2.42 38.66
N PRO A 435 13.69 -1.60 39.22
CA PRO A 435 13.41 -0.20 39.55
C PRO A 435 13.24 0.71 38.32
N ASP A 436 13.62 0.27 37.10
CA ASP A 436 13.51 1.05 35.87
C ASP A 436 12.19 0.84 35.09
N GLY A 437 11.25 0.02 35.61
CA GLY A 437 9.87 -0.06 35.09
C GLY A 437 9.72 -0.74 33.72
N ASP A 438 10.71 -1.49 33.24
CA ASP A 438 10.66 -2.24 31.99
C ASP A 438 9.95 -3.58 32.27
N ALA A 439 8.60 -3.58 32.29
CA ALA A 439 7.79 -4.79 32.43
C ALA A 439 8.09 -5.72 31.27
N GLY A 440 8.41 -6.99 31.59
CA GLY A 440 8.79 -8.01 30.61
C GLY A 440 7.86 -8.00 29.38
N PHE A 441 8.46 -8.10 28.21
CA PHE A 441 7.89 -7.99 26.88
C PHE A 441 6.49 -8.63 26.73
N TRP A 442 6.29 -9.84 27.24
CA TRP A 442 5.06 -10.58 27.08
C TRP A 442 3.90 -10.09 27.96
N GLN A 443 4.17 -9.52 29.14
CA GLN A 443 3.11 -8.98 30.01
C GLN A 443 2.50 -7.69 29.48
N GLY A 444 3.23 -6.91 28.69
CA GLY A 444 2.74 -5.70 28.03
C GLY A 444 1.79 -5.99 26.86
N SER A 445 2.02 -7.07 26.10
CA SER A 445 1.20 -7.43 24.94
C SER A 445 -0.13 -8.09 25.34
N GLN A 446 -0.17 -8.90 26.41
CA GLN A 446 -1.40 -9.51 26.91
C GLN A 446 -2.41 -8.50 27.46
N ARG A 447 -1.98 -7.36 27.97
CA ARG A 447 -2.91 -6.30 28.41
C ARG A 447 -3.61 -5.58 27.27
N ARG A 448 -3.11 -5.66 26.04
CA ARG A 448 -3.72 -5.03 24.83
C ARG A 448 -4.65 -5.96 24.06
N THR A 449 -4.61 -7.28 24.26
CA THR A 449 -5.38 -8.25 23.47
C THR A 449 -6.72 -8.65 24.08
N VAL A 450 -7.11 -8.14 25.25
CA VAL A 450 -8.42 -8.42 25.87
C VAL A 450 -9.40 -7.30 25.52
N SER A 451 -9.75 -7.15 24.26
CA SER A 451 -11.02 -6.53 23.83
C SER A 451 -11.24 -6.66 22.31
N VAL A 452 -11.39 -7.87 21.80
CA VAL A 452 -12.26 -8.14 20.64
C VAL A 452 -12.77 -9.57 20.78
N ALA A 453 -13.94 -9.73 21.36
CA ALA A 453 -14.72 -10.96 21.28
C ALA A 453 -15.22 -11.10 19.82
N ALA A 454 -14.70 -12.07 19.08
CA ALA A 454 -15.25 -12.46 17.80
C ALA A 454 -16.43 -13.42 18.06
N GLU A 455 -17.63 -12.99 17.71
CA GLU A 455 -18.77 -13.90 17.53
C GLU A 455 -18.52 -14.81 16.32
N PRO A 456 -18.85 -16.10 16.40
CA PRO A 456 -18.75 -17.00 15.26
C PRO A 456 -20.01 -16.87 14.39
N VAL A 457 -19.84 -16.52 13.13
CA VAL A 457 -20.87 -16.61 12.08
C VAL A 457 -20.59 -17.87 11.25
N PHE A 458 -21.65 -18.70 11.14
CA PHE A 458 -21.85 -19.86 10.27
C PHE A 458 -21.34 -21.25 10.71
N ALA A 459 -22.30 -22.04 11.19
CA ALA A 459 -22.49 -23.42 10.73
C ALA A 459 -23.99 -23.71 10.64
N ASN A 460 -24.46 -23.88 9.44
CA ASN A 460 -25.82 -24.36 9.12
C ASN A 460 -25.68 -25.73 8.48
N ALA A 461 -26.35 -26.75 9.04
CA ALA A 461 -26.98 -27.81 8.30
C ALA A 461 -27.51 -28.93 9.21
N GLY A 462 -28.83 -29.08 9.26
CA GLY A 462 -29.47 -30.37 9.04
C GLY A 462 -30.05 -31.15 10.23
N HIS A 463 -31.34 -31.17 10.27
CA HIS A 463 -32.30 -32.24 10.59
C HIS A 463 -32.85 -32.41 12.02
N ALA A 464 -34.11 -32.03 12.09
CA ALA A 464 -35.33 -32.77 12.48
C ALA A 464 -35.59 -33.19 13.96
N ASP A 465 -36.76 -32.76 14.39
CA ASP A 465 -37.78 -33.38 15.20
C ASP A 465 -37.91 -33.13 16.71
N GLY A 466 -39.11 -32.73 17.12
CA GLY A 466 -39.71 -33.03 18.42
C GLY A 466 -40.05 -31.84 19.35
N ARG A 467 -41.26 -31.39 19.27
CA ARG A 467 -42.06 -30.47 20.14
C ARG A 467 -42.08 -30.84 21.64
N PRO A 468 -42.88 -30.11 22.44
CA PRO A 468 -42.65 -28.80 23.10
C PRO A 468 -42.83 -28.89 24.64
N VAL A 469 -42.66 -27.76 25.37
CA VAL A 469 -43.47 -27.39 26.59
C VAL A 469 -42.79 -26.27 27.41
N GLY A 470 -43.54 -25.18 27.71
CA GLY A 470 -43.40 -24.47 28.99
C GLY A 470 -42.90 -23.03 28.96
N ARG A 471 -43.79 -22.02 28.74
CA ARG A 471 -43.75 -20.70 29.39
C ARG A 471 -44.18 -20.82 30.84
N PRO A 472 -43.86 -19.92 31.81
CA PRO A 472 -44.33 -18.56 31.82
C PRO A 472 -43.57 -17.45 32.61
N ARG A 473 -44.02 -16.19 32.39
CA ARG A 473 -44.14 -15.01 33.29
C ARG A 473 -42.90 -14.14 33.57
N ARG A 474 -42.90 -12.89 33.06
CA ARG A 474 -43.41 -11.54 33.49
C ARG A 474 -42.94 -11.08 34.88
N ALA A 475 -42.24 -9.96 34.86
CA ALA A 475 -42.38 -8.69 35.61
C ALA A 475 -41.13 -7.86 35.35
N GLY A 476 -41.05 -6.59 34.99
CA GLY A 476 -41.87 -5.44 35.35
C GLY A 476 -40.91 -4.32 35.73
N GLY A 477 -41.14 -3.07 35.17
CA GLY A 477 -40.66 -1.82 35.76
C GLY A 477 -39.49 -1.13 34.99
N VAL A 478 -39.74 -0.25 34.05
CA VAL A 478 -39.91 1.23 34.10
C VAL A 478 -38.81 1.96 34.93
N HIS A 479 -37.97 2.77 34.25
CA HIS A 479 -37.88 4.22 34.40
C HIS A 479 -36.93 4.87 33.39
N ALA A 480 -37.41 5.94 32.78
CA ALA A 480 -36.71 6.88 31.93
C ALA A 480 -35.99 7.96 32.76
N CYS A 481 -34.90 8.52 32.20
CA CYS A 481 -34.39 9.90 32.34
C CYS A 481 -33.16 9.96 31.46
N GLY A 482 -33.01 10.70 30.40
CA GLY A 482 -33.13 12.13 30.23
C GLY A 482 -31.85 12.83 30.70
N GLY A 483 -30.95 13.24 29.76
CA GLY A 483 -29.82 14.05 30.14
C GLY A 483 -28.85 14.31 28.98
N ALA A 484 -29.12 15.36 28.22
CA ALA A 484 -28.17 15.93 27.27
C ALA A 484 -27.01 16.60 28.00
N LEU A 485 -25.79 16.39 27.58
CA LEU A 485 -24.63 17.21 28.00
C LEU A 485 -23.85 17.63 26.74
N GLN A 486 -23.98 18.91 26.43
CA GLN A 486 -23.09 19.67 25.56
C GLN A 486 -21.75 19.84 26.24
N LEU A 487 -20.66 19.67 25.48
CA LEU A 487 -19.33 20.17 25.85
C LEU A 487 -18.86 21.22 24.85
N PRO A 488 -18.13 22.23 25.32
CA PRO A 488 -17.82 23.42 24.54
C PRO A 488 -16.58 23.24 23.64
N VAL A 489 -16.63 23.93 22.52
CA VAL A 489 -15.52 24.15 21.58
C VAL A 489 -14.66 25.26 22.16
N GLU A 490 -13.40 24.97 22.38
CA GLU A 490 -12.37 25.98 22.62
C GLU A 490 -11.50 26.14 21.37
N VAL A 491 -11.58 27.36 20.82
CA VAL A 491 -10.77 27.83 19.69
C VAL A 491 -9.50 28.41 20.30
N ALA A 492 -8.34 27.92 19.89
CA ALA A 492 -7.08 28.62 20.07
C ALA A 492 -6.51 28.99 18.71
N ASP A 493 -6.45 30.28 18.45
CA ASP A 493 -5.64 30.95 17.43
C ASP A 493 -4.17 30.76 17.77
N ASP A 494 -3.35 30.45 16.77
CA ASP A 494 -1.94 30.78 16.78
C ASP A 494 -1.50 31.21 15.37
N PRO A 495 -0.92 32.39 15.20
CA PRO A 495 -0.36 32.87 13.96
C PRO A 495 1.17 32.71 13.96
N ASP A 496 1.72 32.73 12.75
CA ASP A 496 3.13 32.86 12.35
C ASP A 496 3.89 31.53 12.08
N GLY A 497 4.03 31.24 10.83
CA GLY A 497 5.14 31.52 9.93
C GLY A 497 6.39 30.71 10.19
N ASP A 498 6.69 29.71 9.42
CA ASP A 498 7.96 29.72 8.67
C ASP A 498 7.97 28.59 7.63
N GLU A 499 8.27 28.97 6.39
CA GLU A 499 8.46 28.08 5.27
C GLU A 499 9.84 27.44 5.35
N SER A 500 9.90 26.13 5.26
CA SER A 500 11.09 25.45 4.74
C SER A 500 10.66 24.36 3.74
N PRO A 501 11.34 24.24 2.61
CA PRO A 501 10.93 23.36 1.53
C PRO A 501 11.56 21.97 1.71
N GLU A 502 10.79 21.00 2.09
CA GLU A 502 11.16 19.60 1.81
C GLU A 502 10.32 19.07 0.68
N ALA A 503 10.89 19.20 -0.51
CA ALA A 503 10.51 18.42 -1.66
C ALA A 503 11.20 17.07 -1.58
N THR A 504 10.46 16.00 -1.40
CA THR A 504 10.93 14.72 -1.95
C THR A 504 9.77 13.74 -2.06
N SER A 505 9.69 13.14 -3.24
CA SER A 505 9.08 11.87 -3.56
C SER A 505 7.56 11.77 -3.49
N ALA A 506 6.94 11.88 -4.63
CA ALA A 506 5.84 11.04 -5.11
C ALA A 506 5.38 11.49 -6.50
N LEU A 507 6.08 11.07 -7.53
CA LEU A 507 5.50 10.85 -8.85
C LEU A 507 4.98 9.40 -8.87
N ALA A 508 3.84 9.16 -8.24
CA ALA A 508 3.04 8.01 -8.54
C ALA A 508 1.78 8.50 -9.23
N VAL A 509 1.59 8.01 -10.43
CA VAL A 509 0.44 8.18 -11.30
C VAL A 509 -0.82 7.57 -10.66
#